data_9fb739b3d460b7da21e1043328ed3179
#
_entry.id   9fb739b3d460b7da21e1043328ed3179
#
_cell.length_a   1.000
_cell.length_b   1.000
_cell.length_c   1.000
_cell.angle_alpha   90.00
_cell.angle_beta   90.00
_cell.angle_gamma   90.00
#
_symmetry.space_group_name_H-M   'P 1'
#
loop_
_entity.id
_entity.type
_entity.pdbx_description
1 polymer ?
#
loop_
_entity_poly.entity_id
_entity_poly.type
_entity_poly.pdbx_seq_one_letter_code
_entity_poly.pdbx_strand_id
1 'polypeptide(L)'
;MSKFQHDVMLRIVKILNVLMIELPFAACWFLYYSHQTYANLAWEGHFAILGLFFILYIALGKIYDAFWMSMQRVSELVYGQILGAMATDGILYIVICLMSAKFCNLLPGIAAIVGQLVMAAIWASCAHKWYYKTFPPQKTAVVYDVRHGMEKLINEYGLSQKYDVQVTLSVSECLADLSILDGMETVFVSGVHSHERNIILKHCVGKGINMFVIPRVGDVIMSGAWPMHMFHQPMLRVGRYMASPEFLFIKRAMDIVISLLALIILSPLFLITAIAVKSDGGPAFYKQVRLTKDGKQFEILKFRSMRVDAEKDGVARLSTGDKDDRITKVGHIIRACRLDELPQLLNILKGDLSVVGPRPERPEIAAQYCEEMPEFALRLQAKAGLTGYAQVYGKYNTTPYDKLQMDLMYIAHPSLIEDLKIMLATVKILFMPESTEGVAEGATTAMGQE
;
A
#
# COMPACT_ATOMS: atom_id res chain seq x y z
N MET A 1 20.51 -25.87 -4.44
CA MET A 1 19.38 -25.93 -5.42
C MET A 1 19.57 -24.80 -6.42
N SER A 2 19.34 -25.03 -7.73
CA SER A 2 19.48 -23.94 -8.71
C SER A 2 18.36 -22.88 -8.49
N LYS A 3 18.65 -21.60 -8.83
CA LYS A 3 17.66 -20.51 -8.77
C LYS A 3 16.38 -20.84 -9.57
N PHE A 4 16.57 -21.54 -10.69
CA PHE A 4 15.47 -21.99 -11.53
C PHE A 4 14.55 -23.00 -10.81
N GLN A 5 15.12 -24.00 -10.13
CA GLN A 5 14.34 -24.98 -9.36
C GLN A 5 13.56 -24.32 -8.22
N HIS A 6 14.18 -23.36 -7.52
CA HIS A 6 13.52 -22.56 -6.48
C HIS A 6 12.28 -21.84 -7.03
N ASP A 7 12.44 -21.12 -8.14
CA ASP A 7 11.34 -20.35 -8.74
C ASP A 7 10.20 -21.22 -9.27
N VAL A 8 10.53 -22.40 -9.86
CA VAL A 8 9.51 -23.36 -10.32
C VAL A 8 8.71 -23.92 -9.16
N MET A 9 9.38 -24.34 -8.07
CA MET A 9 8.69 -24.86 -6.88
C MET A 9 7.77 -23.82 -6.25
N LEU A 10 8.20 -22.56 -6.16
CA LEU A 10 7.36 -21.47 -5.66
C LEU A 10 6.14 -21.23 -6.55
N ARG A 11 6.28 -21.31 -7.88
CA ARG A 11 5.15 -21.16 -8.80
C ARG A 11 4.13 -22.28 -8.63
N ILE A 12 4.57 -23.53 -8.48
CA ILE A 12 3.68 -24.66 -8.24
C ILE A 12 2.89 -24.46 -6.94
N VAL A 13 3.56 -24.07 -5.85
CA VAL A 13 2.89 -23.84 -4.55
C VAL A 13 1.88 -22.68 -4.64
N LYS A 14 2.18 -21.62 -5.41
CA LYS A 14 1.23 -20.53 -5.67
C LYS A 14 0.03 -20.97 -6.49
N ILE A 15 0.22 -21.81 -7.51
CA ILE A 15 -0.89 -22.38 -8.30
C ILE A 15 -1.78 -23.25 -7.42
N LEU A 16 -1.20 -24.06 -6.53
CA LEU A 16 -1.96 -24.86 -5.56
C LEU A 16 -2.82 -23.97 -4.64
N ASN A 17 -2.31 -22.80 -4.22
CA ASN A 17 -3.12 -21.84 -3.48
C ASN A 17 -4.37 -21.43 -4.28
N VAL A 18 -4.17 -21.02 -5.53
CA VAL A 18 -5.29 -20.56 -6.39
C VAL A 18 -6.35 -21.63 -6.49
N LEU A 19 -5.94 -22.88 -6.80
CA LEU A 19 -6.86 -24.02 -6.90
C LEU A 19 -7.58 -24.32 -5.59
N MET A 20 -6.88 -24.26 -4.44
CA MET A 20 -7.50 -24.47 -3.13
C MET A 20 -8.54 -23.40 -2.78
N ILE A 21 -8.26 -22.13 -3.07
CA ILE A 21 -9.19 -21.04 -2.82
C ILE A 21 -10.38 -21.05 -3.79
N GLU A 22 -10.18 -21.55 -4.99
CA GLU A 22 -11.25 -21.69 -5.99
C GLU A 22 -12.24 -22.81 -5.64
N LEU A 23 -11.82 -23.88 -4.94
CA LEU A 23 -12.66 -25.06 -4.65
C LEU A 23 -14.00 -24.69 -3.96
N PRO A 24 -14.06 -23.88 -2.88
CA PRO A 24 -15.33 -23.52 -2.24
C PRO A 24 -16.24 -22.71 -3.18
N PHE A 25 -15.67 -21.84 -4.01
CA PHE A 25 -16.43 -21.10 -5.02
C PHE A 25 -16.98 -22.06 -6.08
N ALA A 26 -16.16 -22.98 -6.60
CA ALA A 26 -16.56 -23.97 -7.58
C ALA A 26 -17.70 -24.87 -7.04
N ALA A 27 -17.59 -25.33 -5.79
CA ALA A 27 -18.67 -26.08 -5.13
C ALA A 27 -19.96 -25.26 -5.07
N CYS A 28 -19.89 -24.00 -4.64
CA CYS A 28 -21.04 -23.09 -4.58
C CYS A 28 -21.62 -22.82 -5.98
N TRP A 29 -20.78 -22.66 -7.00
CA TRP A 29 -21.18 -22.49 -8.40
C TRP A 29 -21.97 -23.70 -8.90
N PHE A 30 -21.41 -24.91 -8.81
CA PHE A 30 -22.09 -26.13 -9.33
C PHE A 30 -23.30 -26.54 -8.53
N LEU A 31 -23.31 -26.37 -7.20
CA LEU A 31 -24.41 -26.79 -6.36
C LEU A 31 -25.59 -25.79 -6.37
N TYR A 32 -25.34 -24.53 -6.65
CA TYR A 32 -26.38 -23.52 -6.51
C TYR A 32 -26.47 -22.53 -7.68
N TYR A 33 -25.42 -21.75 -7.98
CA TYR A 33 -25.55 -20.61 -8.89
C TYR A 33 -25.71 -21.02 -10.37
N SER A 34 -25.11 -22.13 -10.79
CA SER A 34 -25.27 -22.63 -12.17
C SER A 34 -26.72 -22.92 -12.54
N HIS A 35 -27.55 -23.30 -11.56
CA HIS A 35 -28.97 -23.55 -11.76
C HIS A 35 -29.85 -22.29 -11.73
N GLN A 36 -29.28 -21.12 -11.42
CA GLN A 36 -29.98 -19.84 -11.36
C GLN A 36 -29.82 -19.02 -12.63
N THR A 37 -28.92 -19.41 -13.53
CA THR A 37 -28.67 -18.67 -14.79
C THR A 37 -29.87 -18.76 -15.73
N TYR A 38 -30.14 -17.67 -16.46
CA TYR A 38 -31.30 -17.58 -17.37
C TYR A 38 -31.23 -18.60 -18.49
N ALA A 39 -30.05 -18.92 -19.01
CA ALA A 39 -29.81 -19.95 -20.02
C ALA A 39 -29.03 -21.11 -19.42
N ASN A 40 -29.36 -22.34 -19.80
CA ASN A 40 -28.54 -23.50 -19.47
C ASN A 40 -27.16 -23.35 -20.11
N LEU A 41 -26.13 -23.26 -19.26
CA LEU A 41 -24.74 -23.15 -19.72
C LEU A 41 -24.25 -24.53 -20.21
N ALA A 42 -23.59 -24.53 -21.37
CA ALA A 42 -22.78 -25.66 -21.76
C ALA A 42 -21.53 -25.80 -20.87
N TRP A 43 -20.84 -26.92 -20.92
CA TRP A 43 -19.65 -27.18 -20.10
C TRP A 43 -18.58 -26.11 -20.24
N GLU A 44 -18.40 -25.55 -21.44
CA GLU A 44 -17.48 -24.45 -21.73
C GLU A 44 -17.81 -23.19 -20.92
N GLY A 45 -19.10 -22.91 -20.72
CA GLY A 45 -19.55 -21.77 -19.91
C GLY A 45 -19.22 -21.94 -18.43
N HIS A 46 -19.34 -23.16 -17.88
CA HIS A 46 -18.93 -23.43 -16.51
C HIS A 46 -17.42 -23.24 -16.32
N PHE A 47 -16.61 -23.77 -17.24
CA PHE A 47 -15.16 -23.59 -17.20
C PHE A 47 -14.75 -22.13 -17.42
N ALA A 48 -15.51 -21.35 -18.21
CA ALA A 48 -15.25 -19.91 -18.38
C ALA A 48 -15.41 -19.13 -17.06
N ILE A 49 -16.44 -19.46 -16.24
CA ILE A 49 -16.63 -18.82 -14.92
C ILE A 49 -15.50 -19.21 -13.96
N LEU A 50 -15.09 -20.47 -13.93
CA LEU A 50 -13.95 -20.89 -13.10
C LEU A 50 -12.65 -20.27 -13.61
N GLY A 51 -12.40 -20.26 -14.91
CA GLY A 51 -11.24 -19.57 -15.50
C GLY A 51 -11.22 -18.07 -15.19
N LEU A 52 -12.39 -17.43 -15.17
CA LEU A 52 -12.50 -16.02 -14.75
C LEU A 52 -12.15 -15.83 -13.28
N PHE A 53 -12.62 -16.72 -12.38
CA PHE A 53 -12.21 -16.74 -10.98
C PHE A 53 -10.69 -16.84 -10.86
N PHE A 54 -10.10 -17.84 -11.52
CA PHE A 54 -8.66 -18.12 -11.52
C PHE A 54 -7.84 -16.87 -11.90
N ILE A 55 -8.21 -16.20 -13.01
CA ILE A 55 -7.51 -15.00 -13.50
C ILE A 55 -7.69 -13.83 -12.54
N LEU A 56 -8.92 -13.57 -12.10
CA LEU A 56 -9.21 -12.46 -11.19
C LEU A 56 -8.51 -12.65 -9.84
N TYR A 57 -8.57 -13.87 -9.28
CA TYR A 57 -7.93 -14.14 -8.00
C TYR A 57 -6.40 -14.01 -8.07
N ILE A 58 -5.76 -14.43 -9.17
CA ILE A 58 -4.31 -14.19 -9.36
C ILE A 58 -4.02 -12.69 -9.43
N ALA A 59 -4.81 -11.93 -10.17
CA ALA A 59 -4.60 -10.48 -10.33
C ALA A 59 -4.78 -9.73 -9.01
N LEU A 60 -5.91 -9.95 -8.32
CA LEU A 60 -6.24 -9.32 -7.04
C LEU A 60 -5.34 -9.85 -5.91
N GLY A 61 -5.06 -11.14 -5.87
CA GLY A 61 -4.15 -11.74 -4.90
C GLY A 61 -2.72 -11.19 -4.96
N LYS A 62 -2.23 -10.84 -6.16
CA LYS A 62 -0.95 -10.12 -6.29
C LYS A 62 -1.00 -8.72 -5.67
N ILE A 63 -2.13 -8.02 -5.75
CA ILE A 63 -2.31 -6.68 -5.19
C ILE A 63 -2.34 -6.74 -3.66
N TYR A 64 -2.96 -7.79 -3.10
CA TYR A 64 -3.06 -7.99 -1.66
C TYR A 64 -1.91 -8.80 -1.06
N ASP A 65 -0.85 -9.08 -1.83
CA ASP A 65 0.33 -9.85 -1.40
C ASP A 65 0.01 -11.29 -0.96
N ALA A 66 -1.10 -11.86 -1.45
CA ALA A 66 -1.61 -13.18 -1.07
C ALA A 66 -0.63 -14.34 -1.29
N PHE A 67 0.45 -14.13 -2.06
CA PHE A 67 1.41 -15.14 -2.47
C PHE A 67 2.82 -14.95 -1.89
N TRP A 68 3.03 -13.95 -1.00
CA TRP A 68 4.36 -13.61 -0.45
C TRP A 68 4.70 -14.41 0.81
N MET A 69 4.62 -15.74 0.71
CA MET A 69 4.85 -16.65 1.85
C MET A 69 6.21 -16.52 2.52
N SER A 70 7.23 -15.96 1.83
CA SER A 70 8.58 -15.80 2.34
C SER A 70 8.84 -14.46 3.04
N MET A 71 7.87 -13.54 3.02
CA MET A 71 8.04 -12.17 3.52
C MET A 71 6.95 -11.74 4.51
N GLN A 72 5.89 -12.53 4.65
CA GLN A 72 4.74 -12.20 5.48
C GLN A 72 4.52 -13.25 6.56
N ARG A 73 3.96 -12.81 7.68
CA ARG A 73 3.45 -13.71 8.73
C ARG A 73 2.24 -14.49 8.19
N VAL A 74 2.00 -15.66 8.77
CA VAL A 74 0.86 -16.52 8.36
C VAL A 74 -0.48 -15.75 8.41
N SER A 75 -0.70 -14.94 9.45
CA SER A 75 -1.91 -14.12 9.59
C SER A 75 -2.08 -13.08 8.49
N GLU A 76 -1.00 -12.40 8.11
CA GLU A 76 -1.00 -11.41 7.04
C GLU A 76 -1.26 -12.06 5.68
N LEU A 77 -0.68 -13.25 5.47
CA LEU A 77 -0.86 -14.03 4.27
C LEU A 77 -2.32 -14.49 4.10
N VAL A 78 -2.93 -15.05 5.18
CA VAL A 78 -4.36 -15.41 5.19
C VAL A 78 -5.23 -14.19 4.92
N TYR A 79 -4.94 -13.07 5.57
CA TYR A 79 -5.67 -11.84 5.39
C TYR A 79 -5.63 -11.32 3.94
N GLY A 80 -4.45 -11.33 3.32
CA GLY A 80 -4.31 -10.95 1.90
C GLY A 80 -5.07 -11.89 0.96
N GLN A 81 -5.06 -13.20 1.23
CA GLN A 81 -5.80 -14.21 0.45
C GLN A 81 -7.31 -14.00 0.54
N ILE A 82 -7.83 -13.76 1.73
CA ILE A 82 -9.27 -13.55 1.93
C ILE A 82 -9.74 -12.25 1.29
N LEU A 83 -8.98 -11.16 1.39
CA LEU A 83 -9.33 -9.92 0.69
C LEU A 83 -9.35 -10.10 -0.84
N GLY A 84 -8.37 -10.83 -1.38
CA GLY A 84 -8.34 -11.17 -2.80
C GLY A 84 -9.53 -12.03 -3.22
N ALA A 85 -9.88 -13.04 -2.42
CA ALA A 85 -11.02 -13.91 -2.66
C ALA A 85 -12.35 -13.14 -2.57
N MET A 86 -12.56 -12.35 -1.52
CA MET A 86 -13.78 -11.54 -1.35
C MET A 86 -13.99 -10.55 -2.51
N ALA A 87 -12.92 -9.90 -2.96
CA ALA A 87 -12.98 -8.99 -4.10
C ALA A 87 -13.32 -9.75 -5.41
N THR A 88 -12.73 -10.95 -5.60
CA THR A 88 -13.02 -11.83 -6.74
C THR A 88 -14.48 -12.31 -6.71
N ASP A 89 -14.94 -12.81 -5.57
CA ASP A 89 -16.31 -13.29 -5.38
C ASP A 89 -17.33 -12.16 -5.57
N GLY A 90 -17.02 -10.96 -5.10
CA GLY A 90 -17.87 -9.78 -5.29
C GLY A 90 -18.05 -9.43 -6.77
N ILE A 91 -16.97 -9.45 -7.55
CA ILE A 91 -17.03 -9.22 -9.01
C ILE A 91 -17.85 -10.35 -9.67
N LEU A 92 -17.57 -11.60 -9.33
CA LEU A 92 -18.28 -12.74 -9.91
C LEU A 92 -19.75 -12.79 -9.50
N TYR A 93 -20.08 -12.39 -8.28
CA TYR A 93 -21.49 -12.27 -7.87
C TYR A 93 -22.26 -11.28 -8.76
N ILE A 94 -21.65 -10.14 -9.12
CA ILE A 94 -22.28 -9.19 -10.07
C ILE A 94 -22.47 -9.88 -11.42
N VAL A 95 -21.45 -10.61 -11.94
CA VAL A 95 -21.55 -11.35 -13.20
C VAL A 95 -22.67 -12.39 -13.12
N ILE A 96 -22.76 -13.14 -12.03
CA ILE A 96 -23.82 -14.16 -11.79
C ILE A 96 -25.21 -13.51 -11.77
N CYS A 97 -25.37 -12.37 -11.10
CA CYS A 97 -26.65 -11.64 -11.09
C CYS A 97 -27.04 -11.17 -12.50
N LEU A 98 -26.09 -10.68 -13.28
CA LEU A 98 -26.34 -10.29 -14.68
C LEU A 98 -26.74 -11.50 -15.54
N MET A 99 -26.06 -12.65 -15.39
CA MET A 99 -26.41 -13.88 -16.10
C MET A 99 -27.75 -14.48 -15.68
N SER A 100 -28.18 -14.21 -14.45
CA SER A 100 -29.45 -14.70 -13.90
C SER A 100 -30.60 -13.70 -14.09
N ALA A 101 -30.32 -12.48 -14.59
CA ALA A 101 -31.25 -11.36 -14.73
C ALA A 101 -32.04 -11.06 -13.43
N LYS A 102 -31.49 -11.40 -12.27
CA LYS A 102 -32.07 -11.19 -10.93
C LYS A 102 -30.98 -11.14 -9.87
N PHE A 103 -31.30 -10.56 -8.71
CA PHE A 103 -30.43 -10.68 -7.54
C PHE A 103 -30.48 -12.10 -6.99
N CYS A 104 -29.34 -12.79 -6.99
CA CYS A 104 -29.21 -14.12 -6.44
C CYS A 104 -29.09 -14.10 -4.91
N ASN A 105 -29.40 -15.23 -4.25
CA ASN A 105 -29.19 -15.33 -2.81
C ASN A 105 -27.69 -15.26 -2.47
N LEU A 106 -27.34 -14.44 -1.48
CA LEU A 106 -25.96 -14.23 -1.03
C LEU A 106 -25.45 -15.35 -0.10
N LEU A 107 -26.33 -16.10 0.56
CA LEU A 107 -25.93 -17.11 1.56
C LEU A 107 -24.93 -18.15 1.02
N PRO A 108 -25.11 -18.72 -0.20
CA PRO A 108 -24.13 -19.65 -0.75
C PRO A 108 -22.76 -18.97 -0.99
N GLY A 109 -22.74 -17.71 -1.42
CA GLY A 109 -21.50 -16.95 -1.57
C GLY A 109 -20.78 -16.71 -0.24
N ILE A 110 -21.54 -16.40 0.82
CA ILE A 110 -20.98 -16.28 2.18
C ILE A 110 -20.40 -17.62 2.64
N ALA A 111 -21.08 -18.74 2.37
CA ALA A 111 -20.56 -20.07 2.68
C ALA A 111 -19.26 -20.37 1.91
N ALA A 112 -19.17 -19.96 0.65
CA ALA A 112 -17.92 -20.07 -0.14
C ALA A 112 -16.78 -19.28 0.51
N ILE A 113 -17.01 -18.01 0.95
CA ILE A 113 -16.01 -17.20 1.63
C ILE A 113 -15.53 -17.85 2.93
N VAL A 114 -16.44 -18.43 3.72
CA VAL A 114 -16.05 -19.19 4.94
C VAL A 114 -15.17 -20.40 4.59
N GLY A 115 -15.55 -21.16 3.55
CA GLY A 115 -14.72 -22.27 3.03
C GLY A 115 -13.33 -21.79 2.55
N GLN A 116 -13.28 -20.68 1.84
CA GLN A 116 -12.03 -20.08 1.38
C GLN A 116 -11.14 -19.63 2.56
N LEU A 117 -11.72 -19.09 3.63
CA LEU A 117 -10.97 -18.75 4.85
C LEU A 117 -10.29 -19.98 5.46
N VAL A 118 -11.00 -21.10 5.53
CA VAL A 118 -10.44 -22.36 6.02
C VAL A 118 -9.30 -22.84 5.10
N MET A 119 -9.52 -22.84 3.78
CA MET A 119 -8.51 -23.23 2.81
C MET A 119 -7.28 -22.31 2.84
N ALA A 120 -7.49 -21.01 2.97
CA ALA A 120 -6.40 -20.01 3.13
C ALA A 120 -5.56 -20.29 4.38
N ALA A 121 -6.20 -20.56 5.52
CA ALA A 121 -5.50 -20.85 6.77
C ALA A 121 -4.69 -22.14 6.69
N ILE A 122 -5.26 -23.20 6.09
CA ILE A 122 -4.57 -24.49 5.87
C ILE A 122 -3.37 -24.27 4.96
N TRP A 123 -3.61 -23.67 3.78
CA TRP A 123 -2.53 -23.48 2.81
C TRP A 123 -1.42 -22.58 3.35
N ALA A 124 -1.75 -21.42 3.97
CA ALA A 124 -0.76 -20.51 4.49
C ALA A 124 0.12 -21.17 5.56
N SER A 125 -0.49 -21.95 6.48
CA SER A 125 0.25 -22.68 7.53
C SER A 125 1.15 -23.76 6.94
N CYS A 126 0.66 -24.52 5.97
CA CYS A 126 1.43 -25.58 5.31
C CYS A 126 2.55 -25.00 4.42
N ALA A 127 2.24 -24.00 3.61
CA ALA A 127 3.19 -23.38 2.69
C ALA A 127 4.32 -22.65 3.45
N HIS A 128 4.00 -21.94 4.53
CA HIS A 128 4.97 -21.28 5.39
C HIS A 128 5.93 -22.28 6.04
N LYS A 129 5.41 -23.35 6.66
CA LYS A 129 6.24 -24.44 7.24
C LYS A 129 7.08 -25.13 6.19
N TRP A 130 6.48 -25.44 5.03
CA TRP A 130 7.20 -26.06 3.92
C TRP A 130 8.33 -25.17 3.40
N TYR A 131 8.08 -23.86 3.24
CA TYR A 131 9.07 -22.91 2.74
C TYR A 131 10.33 -22.89 3.62
N TYR A 132 10.17 -22.64 4.93
CA TYR A 132 11.30 -22.52 5.84
C TYR A 132 11.98 -23.87 6.17
N LYS A 133 11.29 -25.00 5.95
CA LYS A 133 11.92 -26.34 6.01
C LYS A 133 12.76 -26.63 4.76
N THR A 134 12.34 -26.15 3.59
CA THR A 134 12.96 -26.47 2.30
C THR A 134 14.10 -25.51 1.96
N PHE A 135 13.95 -24.24 2.34
CA PHE A 135 14.91 -23.18 2.03
C PHE A 135 15.54 -22.67 3.32
N PRO A 136 16.85 -22.95 3.53
CA PRO A 136 17.57 -22.43 4.68
C PRO A 136 17.65 -20.89 4.63
N PRO A 137 17.87 -20.24 5.80
CA PRO A 137 18.06 -18.79 5.83
C PRO A 137 19.21 -18.36 4.95
N GLN A 138 19.05 -17.24 4.26
CA GLN A 138 20.07 -16.66 3.38
C GLN A 138 21.16 -15.98 4.22
N LYS A 139 22.42 -16.31 3.96
CA LYS A 139 23.54 -15.60 4.58
C LYS A 139 23.50 -14.14 4.16
N THR A 140 23.38 -13.26 5.13
CA THR A 140 23.07 -11.85 4.91
C THR A 140 24.13 -10.96 5.56
N ALA A 141 24.54 -9.92 4.85
CA ALA A 141 25.30 -8.81 5.41
C ALA A 141 24.46 -7.53 5.45
N VAL A 142 24.69 -6.70 6.46
CA VAL A 142 24.12 -5.36 6.58
C VAL A 142 25.25 -4.34 6.50
N VAL A 143 25.17 -3.43 5.52
CA VAL A 143 26.12 -2.32 5.37
C VAL A 143 25.36 -1.00 5.64
N TYR A 144 25.85 -0.23 6.58
CA TYR A 144 25.22 1.03 6.99
C TYR A 144 26.21 2.19 7.00
N ASP A 145 25.67 3.41 6.88
CA ASP A 145 26.41 4.65 7.08
C ASP A 145 25.65 5.52 8.12
N VAL A 146 24.82 6.43 7.68
CA VAL A 146 24.06 7.33 8.56
C VAL A 146 22.89 6.64 9.24
N ARG A 147 22.32 5.60 8.62
CA ARG A 147 21.09 4.94 9.10
C ARG A 147 21.38 3.55 9.64
N HIS A 148 21.29 3.42 10.94
CA HIS A 148 21.43 2.17 11.68
C HIS A 148 20.10 1.41 11.84
N GLY A 149 20.16 0.19 12.37
CA GLY A 149 18.96 -0.53 12.87
C GLY A 149 18.29 -1.47 11.87
N MET A 150 18.85 -1.71 10.67
CA MET A 150 18.28 -2.65 9.70
C MET A 150 18.14 -4.08 10.28
N GLU A 151 19.12 -4.54 11.08
CA GLU A 151 19.06 -5.84 11.74
C GLU A 151 17.88 -5.93 12.72
N LYS A 152 17.64 -4.86 13.48
CA LYS A 152 16.50 -4.78 14.38
C LYS A 152 15.18 -4.87 13.60
N LEU A 153 15.06 -4.18 12.47
CA LEU A 153 13.89 -4.27 11.60
C LEU A 153 13.67 -5.69 11.06
N ILE A 154 14.74 -6.37 10.60
CA ILE A 154 14.65 -7.76 10.14
C ILE A 154 14.04 -8.65 11.22
N ASN A 155 14.46 -8.48 12.48
CA ASN A 155 13.95 -9.24 13.61
C ASN A 155 12.51 -8.86 13.98
N GLU A 156 12.19 -7.57 14.06
CA GLU A 156 10.84 -7.06 14.40
C GLU A 156 9.77 -7.52 13.40
N TYR A 157 10.12 -7.58 12.12
CA TYR A 157 9.22 -8.05 11.07
C TYR A 157 9.19 -9.58 10.92
N GLY A 158 9.94 -10.32 11.78
CA GLY A 158 9.97 -11.79 11.76
C GLY A 158 10.69 -12.39 10.56
N LEU A 159 11.56 -11.59 9.89
CA LEU A 159 12.32 -12.01 8.71
C LEU A 159 13.64 -12.72 9.04
N SER A 160 13.98 -12.89 10.31
CA SER A 160 15.17 -13.64 10.78
C SER A 160 15.18 -15.10 10.31
N GLN A 161 14.02 -15.70 10.07
CA GLN A 161 13.94 -17.06 9.48
C GLN A 161 14.36 -17.10 8.01
N LYS A 162 14.34 -15.95 7.32
CA LYS A 162 14.73 -15.83 5.90
C LYS A 162 16.13 -15.27 5.73
N TYR A 163 16.51 -14.32 6.57
CA TYR A 163 17.77 -13.60 6.49
C TYR A 163 18.58 -13.85 7.76
N ASP A 164 19.66 -14.62 7.63
CA ASP A 164 20.60 -14.87 8.70
C ASP A 164 21.73 -13.84 8.63
N VAL A 165 21.62 -12.79 9.45
CA VAL A 165 22.57 -11.69 9.49
C VAL A 165 23.90 -12.17 10.11
N GLN A 166 24.88 -12.45 9.25
CA GLN A 166 26.19 -12.93 9.64
C GLN A 166 27.11 -11.79 10.08
N VAL A 167 26.98 -10.63 9.44
CA VAL A 167 27.85 -9.49 9.66
C VAL A 167 27.11 -8.17 9.45
N THR A 168 27.39 -7.20 10.32
CA THR A 168 26.94 -5.81 10.21
C THR A 168 28.16 -4.90 10.18
N LEU A 169 28.35 -4.14 9.11
CA LEU A 169 29.54 -3.36 8.81
C LEU A 169 29.19 -1.90 8.56
N SER A 170 30.10 -1.02 8.98
CA SER A 170 30.08 0.35 8.45
C SER A 170 30.51 0.36 6.97
N VAL A 171 30.11 1.41 6.23
CA VAL A 171 30.50 1.55 4.83
C VAL A 171 32.03 1.64 4.67
N SER A 172 32.72 2.27 5.62
CA SER A 172 34.19 2.39 5.60
C SER A 172 34.90 1.04 5.76
N GLU A 173 34.41 0.19 6.68
CA GLU A 173 34.94 -1.18 6.86
C GLU A 173 34.68 -2.04 5.62
N CYS A 174 33.46 -1.94 5.07
CA CYS A 174 33.09 -2.68 3.87
C CYS A 174 33.96 -2.29 2.64
N LEU A 175 34.24 -0.99 2.47
CA LEU A 175 35.07 -0.51 1.36
C LEU A 175 36.58 -0.83 1.54
N ALA A 176 37.04 -0.97 2.79
CA ALA A 176 38.42 -1.40 3.05
C ALA A 176 38.69 -2.83 2.57
N ASP A 177 37.68 -3.71 2.69
CA ASP A 177 37.77 -5.09 2.22
C ASP A 177 36.40 -5.61 1.75
N LEU A 178 36.14 -5.49 0.45
CA LEU A 178 34.91 -6.00 -0.17
C LEU A 178 34.79 -7.53 -0.15
N SER A 179 35.90 -8.26 0.10
CA SER A 179 35.88 -9.72 0.15
C SER A 179 35.05 -10.27 1.33
N ILE A 180 34.80 -9.44 2.35
CA ILE A 180 33.91 -9.79 3.47
C ILE A 180 32.46 -10.12 2.97
N LEU A 181 32.06 -9.53 1.85
CA LEU A 181 30.77 -9.83 1.24
C LEU A 181 30.79 -11.12 0.40
N ASP A 182 31.95 -11.67 0.11
CA ASP A 182 32.06 -12.90 -0.67
C ASP A 182 31.46 -14.07 0.13
N GLY A 183 30.58 -14.83 -0.53
CA GLY A 183 29.84 -15.92 0.13
C GLY A 183 28.55 -15.50 0.81
N MET A 184 28.20 -14.21 0.83
CA MET A 184 26.85 -13.74 1.19
C MET A 184 25.89 -13.96 0.02
N GLU A 185 24.64 -14.25 0.32
CA GLU A 185 23.57 -14.39 -0.68
C GLU A 185 22.78 -13.09 -0.82
N THR A 186 22.74 -12.30 0.25
CA THR A 186 21.97 -11.03 0.33
C THR A 186 22.77 -9.98 1.08
N VAL A 187 22.69 -8.73 0.61
CA VAL A 187 23.26 -7.55 1.28
C VAL A 187 22.20 -6.47 1.39
N PHE A 188 21.96 -5.99 2.63
CA PHE A 188 21.14 -4.80 2.88
C PHE A 188 22.03 -3.58 3.02
N VAL A 189 21.72 -2.51 2.30
CA VAL A 189 22.48 -1.26 2.31
C VAL A 189 21.60 -0.11 2.76
N SER A 190 21.95 0.52 3.87
CA SER A 190 21.16 1.53 4.53
C SER A 190 21.90 2.85 4.71
N GLY A 191 21.37 3.94 4.16
CA GLY A 191 21.90 5.29 4.35
C GLY A 191 23.23 5.60 3.64
N VAL A 192 23.77 4.70 2.82
CA VAL A 192 25.08 4.81 2.15
C VAL A 192 25.03 5.81 1.00
N HIS A 193 26.08 6.65 0.86
CA HIS A 193 26.19 7.63 -0.22
C HIS A 193 26.34 6.95 -1.59
N SER A 194 25.91 7.66 -2.65
CA SER A 194 25.81 7.08 -4.00
C SER A 194 27.14 6.59 -4.56
N HIS A 195 28.25 7.24 -4.22
CA HIS A 195 29.58 6.84 -4.70
C HIS A 195 29.99 5.49 -4.11
N GLU A 196 29.99 5.36 -2.79
CA GLU A 196 30.34 4.16 -2.06
C GLU A 196 29.39 3.01 -2.38
N ARG A 197 28.10 3.31 -2.41
CA ARG A 197 27.08 2.34 -2.79
C ARG A 197 27.29 1.77 -4.19
N ASN A 198 27.71 2.58 -5.17
CA ASN A 198 27.98 2.10 -6.52
C ASN A 198 29.18 1.12 -6.57
N ILE A 199 30.16 1.28 -5.69
CA ILE A 199 31.29 0.33 -5.57
C ILE A 199 30.75 -1.01 -5.05
N ILE A 200 29.99 -0.98 -3.95
CA ILE A 200 29.37 -2.17 -3.34
C ILE A 200 28.42 -2.86 -4.32
N LEU A 201 27.57 -2.08 -5.03
CA LEU A 201 26.62 -2.58 -6.02
C LEU A 201 27.32 -3.36 -7.14
N LYS A 202 28.41 -2.80 -7.70
CA LYS A 202 29.16 -3.46 -8.77
C LYS A 202 29.79 -4.76 -8.28
N HIS A 203 30.33 -4.79 -7.06
CA HIS A 203 30.87 -5.99 -6.44
C HIS A 203 29.76 -7.05 -6.26
N CYS A 204 28.65 -6.70 -5.65
CA CYS A 204 27.51 -7.62 -5.43
C CYS A 204 26.98 -8.18 -6.74
N VAL A 205 26.74 -7.33 -7.74
CA VAL A 205 26.26 -7.78 -9.06
C VAL A 205 27.28 -8.69 -9.74
N GLY A 206 28.59 -8.37 -9.68
CA GLY A 206 29.65 -9.20 -10.23
C GLY A 206 29.76 -10.57 -9.57
N LYS A 207 29.42 -10.69 -8.30
CA LYS A 207 29.44 -11.96 -7.53
C LYS A 207 28.07 -12.67 -7.50
N GLY A 208 27.02 -12.10 -8.11
CA GLY A 208 25.67 -12.67 -8.11
C GLY A 208 24.94 -12.56 -6.76
N ILE A 209 25.37 -11.65 -5.88
CA ILE A 209 24.77 -11.36 -4.58
C ILE A 209 23.56 -10.45 -4.75
N ASN A 210 22.41 -10.78 -4.13
CA ASN A 210 21.24 -9.91 -4.14
C ASN A 210 21.47 -8.71 -3.21
N MET A 211 21.18 -7.51 -3.69
CA MET A 211 21.34 -6.29 -2.90
C MET A 211 20.02 -5.57 -2.72
N PHE A 212 19.65 -5.28 -1.48
CA PHE A 212 18.53 -4.41 -1.12
C PHE A 212 19.07 -3.07 -0.65
N VAL A 213 18.53 -2.00 -1.20
CA VAL A 213 18.99 -0.64 -0.91
C VAL A 213 17.83 0.21 -0.45
N ILE A 214 18.00 0.93 0.67
CA ILE A 214 17.12 2.06 0.99
C ILE A 214 17.57 3.22 0.10
N PRO A 215 16.74 3.62 -0.91
CA PRO A 215 17.16 4.64 -1.87
C PRO A 215 17.26 6.02 -1.19
N ARG A 216 18.11 6.89 -1.70
CA ARG A 216 18.06 8.32 -1.40
C ARG A 216 17.11 9.04 -2.36
N VAL A 217 16.74 10.28 -2.06
CA VAL A 217 15.84 11.09 -2.90
C VAL A 217 16.33 11.15 -4.36
N GLY A 218 17.63 11.34 -4.57
CA GLY A 218 18.24 11.34 -5.90
C GLY A 218 18.05 10.03 -6.66
N ASP A 219 18.12 8.89 -5.96
CA ASP A 219 17.96 7.57 -6.58
C ASP A 219 16.51 7.35 -7.02
N VAL A 220 15.56 7.78 -6.18
CA VAL A 220 14.14 7.70 -6.52
C VAL A 220 13.81 8.57 -7.74
N ILE A 221 14.36 9.79 -7.81
CA ILE A 221 14.22 10.66 -8.98
C ILE A 221 14.83 10.00 -10.23
N MET A 222 16.02 9.43 -10.10
CA MET A 222 16.71 8.74 -11.22
C MET A 222 15.97 7.48 -11.66
N SER A 223 15.25 6.78 -10.78
CA SER A 223 14.46 5.60 -11.14
C SER A 223 13.34 5.91 -12.12
N GLY A 224 12.79 7.13 -12.08
CA GLY A 224 11.79 7.64 -13.02
C GLY A 224 12.36 8.26 -14.29
N ALA A 225 13.69 8.19 -14.49
CA ALA A 225 14.34 8.78 -15.66
C ALA A 225 13.99 8.01 -16.94
N TRP A 226 13.75 8.76 -18.01
CA TRP A 226 13.48 8.19 -19.33
C TRP A 226 14.78 7.90 -20.08
N PRO A 227 15.06 6.62 -20.44
CA PRO A 227 16.24 6.29 -21.23
C PRO A 227 16.10 6.78 -22.66
N MET A 228 17.14 7.43 -23.18
CA MET A 228 17.16 7.94 -24.55
C MET A 228 18.57 7.87 -25.15
N HIS A 229 18.67 7.95 -26.46
CA HIS A 229 19.94 8.02 -27.19
C HIS A 229 20.04 9.39 -27.85
N MET A 230 21.10 10.12 -27.55
CA MET A 230 21.43 11.41 -28.16
C MET A 230 22.93 11.49 -28.37
N PHE A 231 23.35 12.07 -29.50
CA PHE A 231 24.78 12.22 -29.83
C PHE A 231 25.58 10.90 -29.83
N HIS A 232 24.94 9.79 -30.25
CA HIS A 232 25.46 8.42 -30.18
C HIS A 232 25.84 7.94 -28.77
N GLN A 233 25.25 8.54 -27.75
CA GLN A 233 25.47 8.19 -26.34
C GLN A 233 24.16 7.83 -25.64
N PRO A 234 24.19 6.86 -24.71
CA PRO A 234 23.04 6.59 -23.86
C PRO A 234 22.90 7.73 -22.84
N MET A 235 21.69 8.28 -22.74
CA MET A 235 21.36 9.36 -21.81
C MET A 235 20.10 9.02 -21.01
N LEU A 236 19.99 9.58 -19.82
CA LEU A 236 18.82 9.55 -18.99
C LEU A 236 18.20 10.95 -18.93
N ARG A 237 17.00 11.10 -19.42
CA ARG A 237 16.26 12.36 -19.27
C ARG A 237 15.51 12.34 -17.94
N VAL A 238 15.88 13.23 -17.06
CA VAL A 238 15.20 13.49 -15.79
C VAL A 238 14.37 14.76 -15.94
N GLY A 239 13.14 14.75 -15.48
CA GLY A 239 12.26 15.90 -15.55
C GLY A 239 11.26 15.91 -14.38
N ARG A 240 10.58 17.04 -14.20
CA ARG A 240 9.53 17.20 -13.20
C ARG A 240 8.33 16.38 -13.65
N TYR A 241 7.74 15.54 -12.78
CA TYR A 241 6.53 14.70 -12.95
C TYR A 241 6.09 14.49 -14.42
N MET A 242 6.65 13.47 -15.05
CA MET A 242 6.50 13.24 -16.49
C MET A 242 5.25 12.39 -16.82
N ALA A 243 4.13 12.66 -16.17
CA ALA A 243 2.86 12.01 -16.47
C ALA A 243 2.34 12.48 -17.86
N SER A 244 1.92 11.53 -18.70
CA SER A 244 1.35 11.86 -20.00
C SER A 244 -0.03 12.54 -19.86
N PRO A 245 -0.42 13.39 -20.82
CA PRO A 245 -1.75 14.01 -20.82
C PRO A 245 -2.89 12.99 -20.81
N GLU A 246 -2.72 11.86 -21.52
CA GLU A 246 -3.68 10.76 -21.57
C GLU A 246 -3.87 10.13 -20.19
N PHE A 247 -2.75 9.86 -19.47
CA PHE A 247 -2.79 9.38 -18.11
C PHE A 247 -3.57 10.34 -17.20
N LEU A 248 -3.25 11.63 -17.26
CA LEU A 248 -3.90 12.65 -16.41
C LEU A 248 -5.41 12.76 -16.72
N PHE A 249 -5.81 12.65 -17.99
CA PHE A 249 -7.21 12.66 -18.41
C PHE A 249 -7.95 11.43 -17.86
N ILE A 250 -7.43 10.21 -18.08
CA ILE A 250 -8.04 8.97 -17.60
C ILE A 250 -8.09 8.94 -16.07
N LYS A 251 -7.01 9.35 -15.41
CA LYS A 251 -6.97 9.48 -13.95
C LYS A 251 -8.07 10.42 -13.45
N ARG A 252 -8.26 11.57 -14.09
CA ARG A 252 -9.31 12.53 -13.71
C ARG A 252 -10.71 11.94 -13.91
N ALA A 253 -10.95 11.24 -15.01
CA ALA A 253 -12.20 10.55 -15.25
C ALA A 253 -12.48 9.48 -14.19
N MET A 254 -11.47 8.67 -13.82
CA MET A 254 -11.54 7.69 -12.73
C MET A 254 -11.84 8.37 -11.39
N ASP A 255 -11.15 9.46 -11.04
CA ASP A 255 -11.39 10.23 -9.82
C ASP A 255 -12.85 10.66 -9.69
N ILE A 256 -13.43 11.19 -10.77
CA ILE A 256 -14.84 11.65 -10.82
C ILE A 256 -15.79 10.46 -10.65
N VAL A 257 -15.60 9.40 -11.46
CA VAL A 257 -16.51 8.24 -11.45
C VAL A 257 -16.49 7.55 -10.09
N ILE A 258 -15.31 7.28 -9.54
CA ILE A 258 -15.17 6.60 -8.25
C ILE A 258 -15.76 7.46 -7.13
N SER A 259 -15.47 8.76 -7.10
CA SER A 259 -15.98 9.66 -6.05
C SER A 259 -17.49 9.82 -6.13
N LEU A 260 -18.06 9.90 -7.34
CA LEU A 260 -19.51 9.99 -7.52
C LEU A 260 -20.20 8.70 -7.07
N LEU A 261 -19.71 7.54 -7.51
CA LEU A 261 -20.24 6.24 -7.08
C LEU A 261 -20.14 6.05 -5.58
N ALA A 262 -19.00 6.39 -4.99
CA ALA A 262 -18.79 6.31 -3.53
C ALA A 262 -19.78 7.23 -2.78
N LEU A 263 -20.01 8.47 -3.23
CA LEU A 263 -20.98 9.38 -2.62
C LEU A 263 -22.41 8.86 -2.73
N ILE A 264 -22.79 8.26 -3.86
CA ILE A 264 -24.14 7.69 -4.03
C ILE A 264 -24.32 6.49 -3.09
N ILE A 265 -23.38 5.54 -3.09
CA ILE A 265 -23.47 4.31 -2.30
C ILE A 265 -23.39 4.62 -0.80
N LEU A 266 -22.50 5.52 -0.40
CA LEU A 266 -22.26 5.86 1.00
C LEU A 266 -23.14 7.04 1.48
N SER A 267 -24.09 7.54 0.67
CA SER A 267 -24.96 8.67 1.04
C SER A 267 -25.74 8.45 2.33
N PRO A 268 -26.30 7.25 2.64
CA PRO A 268 -26.99 7.03 3.92
C PRO A 268 -26.00 7.14 5.09
N LEU A 269 -24.81 6.54 4.95
CA LEU A 269 -23.76 6.60 5.97
C LEU A 269 -23.25 8.02 6.18
N PHE A 270 -23.09 8.78 5.09
CA PHE A 270 -22.73 10.19 5.13
C PHE A 270 -23.73 11.02 5.93
N LEU A 271 -25.03 10.82 5.70
CA LEU A 271 -26.11 11.51 6.43
C LEU A 271 -26.11 11.14 7.92
N ILE A 272 -26.02 9.84 8.23
CA ILE A 272 -25.99 9.34 9.62
C ILE A 272 -24.80 9.95 10.36
N THR A 273 -23.61 9.94 9.74
CA THR A 273 -22.39 10.52 10.32
C THR A 273 -22.55 12.04 10.53
N ALA A 274 -23.12 12.78 9.57
CA ALA A 274 -23.36 14.20 9.70
C ALA A 274 -24.30 14.52 10.90
N ILE A 275 -25.36 13.76 11.08
CA ILE A 275 -26.30 13.91 12.20
C ILE A 275 -25.60 13.57 13.52
N ALA A 276 -24.86 12.46 13.58
CA ALA A 276 -24.13 12.05 14.78
C ALA A 276 -23.08 13.08 15.22
N VAL A 277 -22.33 13.65 14.30
CA VAL A 277 -21.35 14.71 14.61
C VAL A 277 -22.02 15.98 15.07
N LYS A 278 -23.19 16.33 14.48
CA LYS A 278 -23.94 17.53 14.87
C LYS A 278 -24.56 17.42 16.28
N SER A 279 -24.82 16.20 16.77
CA SER A 279 -25.37 15.98 18.11
C SER A 279 -24.45 16.42 19.25
N ASP A 280 -23.14 16.50 19.02
CA ASP A 280 -22.16 17.00 20.00
C ASP A 280 -22.18 18.56 20.13
N GLY A 281 -23.07 19.26 19.40
CA GLY A 281 -23.10 20.73 19.31
C GLY A 281 -21.99 21.29 18.40
N GLY A 282 -22.37 22.16 17.46
CA GLY A 282 -21.45 22.77 16.50
C GLY A 282 -21.57 22.24 15.06
N PRO A 283 -20.70 22.68 14.13
CA PRO A 283 -20.80 22.33 12.71
C PRO A 283 -20.46 20.87 12.47
N ALA A 284 -21.16 20.22 11.51
CA ALA A 284 -20.85 18.85 11.10
C ALA A 284 -19.52 18.75 10.35
N PHE A 285 -19.18 19.78 9.59
CA PHE A 285 -17.96 19.82 8.77
C PHE A 285 -16.87 20.68 9.41
N TYR A 286 -15.65 20.23 9.23
CA TYR A 286 -14.42 20.95 9.55
C TYR A 286 -13.65 21.22 8.26
N LYS A 287 -13.10 22.42 8.14
CA LYS A 287 -12.27 22.83 7.01
C LYS A 287 -10.88 23.17 7.50
N GLN A 288 -9.88 22.79 6.74
CA GLN A 288 -8.49 23.09 7.04
C GLN A 288 -7.72 23.36 5.74
N VAL A 289 -6.87 24.37 5.75
CA VAL A 289 -6.02 24.67 4.61
C VAL A 289 -4.95 23.60 4.46
N ARG A 290 -4.77 23.11 3.23
CA ARG A 290 -3.77 22.12 2.85
C ARG A 290 -3.12 22.49 1.52
N LEU A 291 -1.94 21.89 1.27
CA LEU A 291 -1.21 22.05 0.03
C LEU A 291 -1.56 20.94 -0.97
N THR A 292 -1.66 21.31 -2.24
CA THR A 292 -1.80 20.40 -3.37
C THR A 292 -0.74 20.72 -4.42
N LYS A 293 -0.91 20.24 -5.65
CA LYS A 293 0.05 20.41 -6.74
C LYS A 293 0.50 21.87 -6.88
N ASP A 294 1.80 22.05 -7.11
CA ASP A 294 2.49 23.33 -7.28
C ASP A 294 2.38 24.29 -6.08
N GLY A 295 2.17 23.73 -4.87
CA GLY A 295 2.04 24.50 -3.65
C GLY A 295 0.73 25.27 -3.52
N LYS A 296 -0.27 25.01 -4.37
CA LYS A 296 -1.58 25.64 -4.27
C LYS A 296 -2.26 25.25 -2.97
N GLN A 297 -2.89 26.20 -2.32
CA GLN A 297 -3.68 25.97 -1.13
C GLN A 297 -5.13 25.67 -1.47
N PHE A 298 -5.74 24.74 -0.73
CA PHE A 298 -7.16 24.42 -0.80
C PHE A 298 -7.71 24.06 0.58
N GLU A 299 -9.01 24.19 0.78
CA GLU A 299 -9.68 23.76 2.00
C GLU A 299 -10.08 22.29 1.90
N ILE A 300 -9.42 21.42 2.68
CA ILE A 300 -9.83 20.02 2.82
C ILE A 300 -11.07 19.94 3.70
N LEU A 301 -12.06 19.16 3.27
CA LEU A 301 -13.31 18.92 3.99
C LEU A 301 -13.23 17.63 4.79
N LYS A 302 -13.60 17.68 6.08
CA LYS A 302 -13.73 16.48 6.94
C LYS A 302 -14.99 16.60 7.79
N PHE A 303 -15.49 15.48 8.30
CA PHE A 303 -16.39 15.55 9.44
C PHE A 303 -15.60 15.97 10.68
N ARG A 304 -16.21 16.82 11.51
CA ARG A 304 -15.59 17.28 12.76
C ARG A 304 -15.50 16.09 13.74
N SER A 305 -14.28 15.73 14.09
CA SER A 305 -13.98 14.66 15.06
C SER A 305 -13.42 15.19 16.39
N MET A 306 -13.11 16.49 16.45
CA MET A 306 -12.57 17.15 17.65
C MET A 306 -13.54 18.24 18.16
N ARG A 307 -13.37 18.65 19.41
CA ARG A 307 -14.11 19.78 19.99
C ARG A 307 -13.89 21.06 19.17
N VAL A 308 -14.86 21.98 19.19
CA VAL A 308 -14.80 23.23 18.43
C VAL A 308 -13.62 24.12 18.86
N ASP A 309 -13.14 23.94 20.09
CA ASP A 309 -12.06 24.69 20.70
C ASP A 309 -10.71 23.96 20.71
N ALA A 310 -10.58 22.87 19.97
CA ALA A 310 -9.40 22.01 19.99
C ALA A 310 -8.06 22.70 19.60
N GLU A 311 -8.10 23.78 18.80
CA GLU A 311 -6.94 24.57 18.37
C GLU A 311 -7.15 26.08 18.65
N LYS A 312 -7.74 26.46 19.79
CA LYS A 312 -7.95 27.87 20.16
C LYS A 312 -6.65 28.67 20.30
N ASP A 313 -5.55 28.00 20.60
CA ASP A 313 -4.22 28.61 20.74
C ASP A 313 -3.54 28.87 19.37
N GLY A 314 -4.16 28.48 18.27
CA GLY A 314 -3.64 28.64 16.90
C GLY A 314 -2.41 27.82 16.57
N VAL A 315 -1.97 26.92 17.46
CA VAL A 315 -0.80 26.07 17.24
C VAL A 315 -1.21 24.79 16.52
N ALA A 316 -0.59 24.55 15.37
CA ALA A 316 -0.76 23.31 14.61
C ALA A 316 -0.09 22.16 15.34
N ARG A 317 -0.88 21.21 15.85
CA ARG A 317 -0.38 20.00 16.53
C ARG A 317 -0.81 18.75 15.79
N LEU A 318 0.07 17.75 15.75
CA LEU A 318 -0.31 16.41 15.31
C LEU A 318 -1.18 15.74 16.38
N SER A 319 -2.03 14.82 15.98
CA SER A 319 -2.85 14.06 16.93
C SER A 319 -2.01 12.99 17.65
N THR A 320 -2.20 12.85 18.95
CA THR A 320 -1.58 11.81 19.78
C THR A 320 -2.29 10.46 19.69
N GLY A 321 -3.17 10.29 18.69
CA GLY A 321 -3.94 9.04 18.50
C GLY A 321 -5.14 8.95 19.43
N ASP A 322 -5.45 7.75 19.93
CA ASP A 322 -6.65 7.48 20.72
C ASP A 322 -6.69 8.17 22.10
N LYS A 323 -5.54 8.61 22.60
CA LYS A 323 -5.41 9.30 23.91
C LYS A 323 -5.60 10.82 23.80
N ASP A 324 -5.89 11.36 22.60
CA ASP A 324 -6.07 12.80 22.38
C ASP A 324 -7.41 13.27 22.99
N ASP A 325 -7.36 14.02 24.08
CA ASP A 325 -8.50 14.53 24.84
C ASP A 325 -9.37 15.54 24.07
N ARG A 326 -8.87 16.03 22.93
CA ARG A 326 -9.59 16.93 22.02
C ARG A 326 -10.63 16.19 21.19
N ILE A 327 -10.54 14.84 21.08
CA ILE A 327 -11.43 14.04 20.25
C ILE A 327 -12.78 13.82 20.98
N THR A 328 -13.89 14.04 20.27
CA THR A 328 -15.22 13.76 20.83
C THR A 328 -15.54 12.26 20.85
N LYS A 329 -16.55 11.83 21.62
CA LYS A 329 -16.96 10.40 21.64
C LYS A 329 -17.34 9.88 20.25
N VAL A 330 -18.10 10.68 19.50
CA VAL A 330 -18.43 10.37 18.09
C VAL A 330 -17.18 10.42 17.24
N GLY A 331 -16.28 11.38 17.53
CA GLY A 331 -14.99 11.53 16.86
C GLY A 331 -14.12 10.28 16.90
N HIS A 332 -14.03 9.58 18.04
CA HIS A 332 -13.28 8.32 18.15
C HIS A 332 -13.81 7.26 17.18
N ILE A 333 -15.13 7.10 17.11
CA ILE A 333 -15.77 6.10 16.23
C ILE A 333 -15.51 6.43 14.76
N ILE A 334 -15.77 7.67 14.34
CA ILE A 334 -15.63 8.05 12.93
C ILE A 334 -14.17 8.04 12.46
N ARG A 335 -13.20 8.32 13.35
CA ARG A 335 -11.75 8.23 13.05
C ARG A 335 -11.30 6.78 12.94
N ALA A 336 -11.72 5.91 13.85
CA ALA A 336 -11.40 4.49 13.79
C ALA A 336 -11.85 3.83 12.47
N CYS A 337 -13.02 4.26 11.95
CA CYS A 337 -13.58 3.78 10.68
C CYS A 337 -13.19 4.67 9.47
N ARG A 338 -12.35 5.70 9.64
CA ARG A 338 -12.00 6.68 8.59
C ARG A 338 -13.20 7.39 7.96
N LEU A 339 -14.36 7.38 8.61
CA LEU A 339 -15.56 8.06 8.12
C LEU A 339 -15.42 9.58 8.15
N ASP A 340 -14.56 10.11 9.02
CA ASP A 340 -14.23 11.54 9.08
C ASP A 340 -13.67 12.10 7.77
N GLU A 341 -13.08 11.26 6.93
CA GLU A 341 -12.48 11.64 5.65
C GLU A 341 -13.46 11.57 4.45
N LEU A 342 -14.68 11.02 4.61
CA LEU A 342 -15.68 10.91 3.53
C LEU A 342 -15.99 12.24 2.82
N PRO A 343 -16.08 13.42 3.49
CA PRO A 343 -16.33 14.69 2.81
C PRO A 343 -15.25 15.09 1.80
N GLN A 344 -14.05 14.50 1.86
CA GLN A 344 -12.99 14.76 0.89
C GLN A 344 -13.36 14.28 -0.52
N LEU A 345 -14.32 13.38 -0.68
CA LEU A 345 -14.88 13.01 -1.99
C LEU A 345 -15.43 14.24 -2.74
N LEU A 346 -15.96 15.24 -2.03
CA LEU A 346 -16.37 16.51 -2.62
C LEU A 346 -15.18 17.34 -3.10
N ASN A 347 -14.04 17.33 -2.39
CA ASN A 347 -12.81 17.97 -2.86
C ASN A 347 -12.27 17.29 -4.13
N ILE A 348 -12.42 15.95 -4.24
CA ILE A 348 -12.03 15.23 -5.45
C ILE A 348 -12.92 15.66 -6.63
N LEU A 349 -14.24 15.71 -6.47
CA LEU A 349 -15.15 16.17 -7.52
C LEU A 349 -14.87 17.60 -7.96
N LYS A 350 -14.59 18.49 -7.01
CA LYS A 350 -14.20 19.87 -7.28
C LYS A 350 -12.86 19.98 -8.04
N GLY A 351 -11.96 19.01 -7.84
CA GLY A 351 -10.66 18.94 -8.53
C GLY A 351 -9.48 19.43 -7.70
N ASP A 352 -9.69 19.78 -6.44
CA ASP A 352 -8.62 20.16 -5.51
C ASP A 352 -7.75 18.96 -5.11
N LEU A 353 -8.38 17.77 -5.03
CA LEU A 353 -7.81 16.51 -4.60
C LEU A 353 -7.97 15.43 -5.69
N SER A 354 -7.19 14.36 -5.62
CA SER A 354 -7.32 13.11 -6.38
C SER A 354 -7.65 11.96 -5.43
N VAL A 355 -8.12 10.82 -5.94
CA VAL A 355 -8.26 9.62 -5.12
C VAL A 355 -6.88 9.15 -4.66
N VAL A 356 -5.91 9.07 -5.57
CA VAL A 356 -4.54 8.63 -5.28
C VAL A 356 -3.54 9.75 -5.51
N GLY A 357 -2.66 9.98 -4.54
CA GLY A 357 -1.59 10.97 -4.62
C GLY A 357 -0.90 11.18 -3.27
N PRO A 358 0.13 12.02 -3.19
CA PRO A 358 0.76 12.40 -1.93
C PRO A 358 -0.25 12.97 -0.92
N ARG A 359 -0.13 12.58 0.36
CA ARG A 359 -1.03 13.10 1.40
C ARG A 359 -0.88 14.62 1.54
N PRO A 360 -1.98 15.41 1.51
CA PRO A 360 -1.91 16.86 1.64
C PRO A 360 -1.44 17.30 3.03
N GLU A 361 -0.37 18.07 3.10
CA GLU A 361 0.16 18.62 4.35
C GLU A 361 -0.36 20.02 4.65
N ARG A 362 -0.31 20.44 5.93
CA ARG A 362 -0.59 21.81 6.36
C ARG A 362 0.56 22.71 5.89
N PRO A 363 0.29 23.94 5.41
CA PRO A 363 1.33 24.85 4.96
C PRO A 363 2.44 25.09 6.00
N GLU A 364 2.05 25.24 7.27
CA GLU A 364 2.96 25.51 8.38
C GLU A 364 3.90 24.32 8.62
N ILE A 365 3.35 23.10 8.62
CA ILE A 365 4.13 21.85 8.82
C ILE A 365 5.04 21.60 7.61
N ALA A 366 4.52 21.82 6.40
CA ALA A 366 5.33 21.66 5.18
C ALA A 366 6.50 22.67 5.14
N ALA A 367 6.28 23.89 5.59
CA ALA A 367 7.34 24.89 5.70
C ALA A 367 8.45 24.44 6.67
N GLN A 368 8.08 23.95 7.87
CA GLN A 368 9.04 23.42 8.83
C GLN A 368 9.86 22.26 8.25
N TYR A 369 9.20 21.33 7.55
CA TYR A 369 9.91 20.24 6.89
C TYR A 369 10.85 20.72 5.77
N CYS A 370 10.47 21.77 5.03
CA CYS A 370 11.30 22.34 3.98
C CYS A 370 12.51 23.13 4.52
N GLU A 371 12.47 23.66 5.76
CA GLU A 371 13.62 24.30 6.40
C GLU A 371 14.75 23.30 6.65
N GLU A 372 14.42 22.09 7.13
CA GLU A 372 15.40 21.04 7.40
C GLU A 372 15.72 20.19 6.17
N MET A 373 14.74 20.02 5.26
CA MET A 373 14.80 19.17 4.08
C MET A 373 14.14 19.88 2.89
N PRO A 374 14.87 20.74 2.16
CA PRO A 374 14.31 21.53 1.04
C PRO A 374 13.66 20.67 -0.06
N GLU A 375 14.14 19.44 -0.27
CA GLU A 375 13.58 18.48 -1.21
C GLU A 375 12.17 18.01 -0.84
N PHE A 376 11.67 18.26 0.38
CA PHE A 376 10.29 17.91 0.76
C PHE A 376 9.25 18.56 -0.15
N ALA A 377 9.54 19.72 -0.73
CA ALA A 377 8.70 20.38 -1.71
C ALA A 377 8.51 19.57 -3.01
N LEU A 378 9.40 18.62 -3.33
CA LEU A 378 9.33 17.80 -4.55
C LEU A 378 8.07 16.92 -4.59
N ARG A 379 7.47 16.61 -3.45
CA ARG A 379 6.20 15.86 -3.40
C ARG A 379 5.01 16.64 -3.98
N LEU A 380 5.11 17.96 -4.07
CA LEU A 380 4.07 18.85 -4.63
C LEU A 380 4.05 18.85 -6.17
N GLN A 381 4.80 18.00 -6.82
CA GLN A 381 4.77 17.84 -8.28
C GLN A 381 3.48 17.16 -8.76
N ALA A 382 2.90 16.28 -7.95
CA ALA A 382 1.62 15.63 -8.22
C ALA A 382 0.48 16.27 -7.40
N LYS A 383 -0.76 16.04 -7.85
CA LYS A 383 -1.95 16.44 -7.10
C LYS A 383 -2.03 15.62 -5.81
N ALA A 384 -2.38 16.26 -4.70
CA ALA A 384 -2.59 15.59 -3.43
C ALA A 384 -3.72 14.55 -3.52
N GLY A 385 -3.60 13.45 -2.75
CA GLY A 385 -4.53 12.33 -2.76
C GLY A 385 -5.27 12.11 -1.44
N LEU A 386 -6.46 11.52 -1.55
CA LEU A 386 -7.21 10.97 -0.40
C LEU A 386 -6.42 9.79 0.19
N THR A 387 -5.91 8.93 -0.67
CA THR A 387 -4.94 7.88 -0.32
C THR A 387 -3.67 8.03 -1.15
N GLY A 388 -2.60 7.33 -0.79
CA GLY A 388 -1.33 7.40 -1.51
C GLY A 388 -0.33 6.36 -1.04
N TYR A 389 0.79 6.28 -1.75
CA TYR A 389 1.82 5.28 -1.52
C TYR A 389 2.33 5.30 -0.07
N ALA A 390 2.68 6.49 0.45
CA ALA A 390 3.13 6.65 1.84
C ALA A 390 2.04 6.31 2.88
N GLN A 391 0.76 6.46 2.54
CA GLN A 391 -0.35 6.13 3.43
C GLN A 391 -0.62 4.62 3.50
N VAL A 392 -0.31 3.89 2.41
CA VAL A 392 -0.56 2.46 2.27
C VAL A 392 0.62 1.63 2.77
N TYR A 393 1.83 2.02 2.43
CA TYR A 393 3.05 1.26 2.74
C TYR A 393 3.84 1.85 3.92
N GLY A 394 3.56 3.09 4.33
CA GLY A 394 4.11 3.69 5.55
C GLY A 394 3.26 3.39 6.78
N LYS A 395 3.85 3.52 7.96
CA LYS A 395 3.16 3.56 9.24
C LYS A 395 2.91 5.02 9.65
N TYR A 396 2.10 5.24 10.68
CA TYR A 396 1.83 6.59 11.19
C TYR A 396 3.11 7.29 11.67
N ASN A 397 4.01 6.55 12.29
CA ASN A 397 5.31 7.01 12.80
C ASN A 397 6.44 7.02 11.76
N THR A 398 6.15 6.76 10.48
CA THR A 398 7.13 6.86 9.38
C THR A 398 7.70 8.27 9.31
N THR A 399 9.03 8.40 9.23
CA THR A 399 9.70 9.70 9.21
C THR A 399 9.27 10.55 8.00
N PRO A 400 9.34 11.88 8.08
CA PRO A 400 9.05 12.77 6.94
C PRO A 400 9.91 12.45 5.72
N TYR A 401 11.16 12.04 5.94
CA TYR A 401 12.08 11.63 4.87
C TYR A 401 11.60 10.36 4.15
N ASP A 402 11.19 9.34 4.91
CA ASP A 402 10.66 8.10 4.31
C ASP A 402 9.32 8.35 3.60
N LYS A 403 8.45 9.21 4.16
CA LYS A 403 7.21 9.64 3.49
C LYS A 403 7.50 10.34 2.17
N LEU A 404 8.50 11.23 2.15
CA LEU A 404 8.94 11.89 0.92
C LEU A 404 9.41 10.87 -0.12
N GLN A 405 10.25 9.90 0.27
CA GLN A 405 10.74 8.87 -0.64
C GLN A 405 9.60 8.05 -1.24
N MET A 406 8.62 7.63 -0.41
CA MET A 406 7.44 6.90 -0.86
C MET A 406 6.56 7.72 -1.82
N ASP A 407 6.36 9.01 -1.52
CA ASP A 407 5.61 9.90 -2.41
C ASP A 407 6.35 10.11 -3.74
N LEU A 408 7.68 10.23 -3.71
CA LEU A 408 8.50 10.36 -4.91
C LEU A 408 8.55 9.06 -5.73
N MET A 409 8.51 7.88 -5.12
CA MET A 409 8.38 6.60 -5.83
C MET A 409 7.10 6.55 -6.65
N TYR A 410 5.99 7.02 -6.09
CA TYR A 410 4.73 7.15 -6.82
C TYR A 410 4.82 8.18 -7.97
N ILE A 411 5.45 9.34 -7.71
CA ILE A 411 5.63 10.42 -8.69
C ILE A 411 6.54 9.99 -9.84
N ALA A 412 7.57 9.19 -9.56
CA ALA A 412 8.52 8.70 -10.56
C ALA A 412 7.89 7.74 -11.57
N HIS A 413 6.86 6.97 -11.15
CA HIS A 413 6.24 5.92 -11.97
C HIS A 413 4.71 6.04 -12.03
N PRO A 414 4.17 7.13 -12.63
CA PRO A 414 2.73 7.34 -12.70
C PRO A 414 2.05 6.26 -13.57
N SER A 415 1.15 5.49 -12.97
CA SER A 415 0.46 4.38 -13.64
C SER A 415 -0.94 4.19 -13.09
N LEU A 416 -1.94 3.95 -13.98
CA LEU A 416 -3.31 3.63 -13.57
C LEU A 416 -3.39 2.29 -12.81
N ILE A 417 -2.50 1.35 -13.14
CA ILE A 417 -2.41 0.07 -12.45
C ILE A 417 -1.91 0.29 -11.02
N GLU A 418 -0.95 1.20 -10.83
CA GLU A 418 -0.46 1.55 -9.50
C GLU A 418 -1.53 2.30 -8.68
N ASP A 419 -2.27 3.22 -9.30
CA ASP A 419 -3.43 3.86 -8.67
C ASP A 419 -4.45 2.83 -8.20
N LEU A 420 -4.79 1.84 -9.06
CA LEU A 420 -5.72 0.76 -8.69
C LEU A 420 -5.18 -0.10 -7.53
N LYS A 421 -3.90 -0.44 -7.55
CA LYS A 421 -3.26 -1.17 -6.45
C LYS A 421 -3.33 -0.39 -5.13
N ILE A 422 -3.01 0.90 -5.14
CA ILE A 422 -3.07 1.75 -3.96
C ILE A 422 -4.51 1.85 -3.43
N MET A 423 -5.50 2.02 -4.30
CA MET A 423 -6.92 2.05 -3.90
C MET A 423 -7.35 0.74 -3.25
N LEU A 424 -7.02 -0.40 -3.85
CA LEU A 424 -7.35 -1.71 -3.29
C LEU A 424 -6.58 -1.99 -1.99
N ALA A 425 -5.30 -1.64 -1.92
CA ALA A 425 -4.50 -1.79 -0.71
C ALA A 425 -4.98 -0.85 0.41
N THR A 426 -5.61 0.31 0.09
CA THR A 426 -6.26 1.18 1.08
C THR A 426 -7.37 0.43 1.83
N VAL A 427 -8.15 -0.39 1.12
CA VAL A 427 -9.19 -1.22 1.76
C VAL A 427 -8.57 -2.17 2.79
N LYS A 428 -7.40 -2.76 2.48
CA LYS A 428 -6.65 -3.61 3.42
C LYS A 428 -6.32 -2.87 4.72
N ILE A 429 -5.85 -1.63 4.61
CA ILE A 429 -5.36 -0.85 5.76
C ILE A 429 -6.52 -0.35 6.65
N LEU A 430 -7.71 -0.10 6.09
CA LEU A 430 -8.88 0.29 6.89
C LEU A 430 -9.22 -0.71 8.00
N PHE A 431 -8.83 -1.97 7.85
CA PHE A 431 -9.06 -3.04 8.82
C PHE A 431 -7.81 -3.41 9.65
N MET A 432 -6.70 -2.65 9.53
CA MET A 432 -5.48 -2.89 10.31
C MET A 432 -5.35 -1.85 11.45
N PRO A 433 -5.32 -2.27 12.73
CA PRO A 433 -5.25 -1.35 13.88
C PRO A 433 -3.99 -0.46 13.89
N GLU A 434 -2.86 -0.99 13.43
CA GLU A 434 -1.56 -0.31 13.43
C GLU A 434 -1.52 0.97 12.56
N SER A 435 -2.53 1.21 11.73
CA SER A 435 -2.62 2.39 10.86
C SER A 435 -3.08 3.67 11.59
N THR A 436 -3.51 3.58 12.86
CA THR A 436 -4.10 4.68 13.65
C THR A 436 -3.28 5.09 14.86
N GLU A 437 -2.11 4.48 15.10
CA GLU A 437 -1.21 4.86 16.21
C GLU A 437 -0.78 6.33 16.07
N GLY A 438 -0.76 7.06 17.22
CA GLY A 438 -0.43 8.49 17.28
C GLY A 438 1.06 8.78 17.39
N VAL A 439 1.43 10.05 17.29
CA VAL A 439 2.79 10.56 17.55
C VAL A 439 2.94 10.86 19.05
N ALA A 440 4.18 10.88 19.56
CA ALA A 440 4.47 11.19 20.95
C ALA A 440 3.83 12.53 21.39
N GLU A 441 3.41 12.60 22.65
CA GLU A 441 2.69 13.74 23.22
C GLU A 441 3.55 15.02 23.13
N GLY A 442 2.99 16.09 22.55
CA GLY A 442 3.68 17.39 22.39
C GLY A 442 4.49 17.54 21.11
N ALA A 443 4.62 16.53 20.26
CA ALA A 443 5.32 16.67 18.98
C ALA A 443 4.54 17.53 17.99
N THR A 444 5.15 18.59 17.50
CA THR A 444 4.61 19.44 16.42
C THR A 444 4.92 18.87 15.05
N THR A 445 5.99 18.06 14.94
CA THR A 445 6.44 17.38 13.72
C THR A 445 6.83 15.95 14.04
N ALA A 446 6.89 15.07 13.03
CA ALA A 446 7.41 13.72 13.16
C ALA A 446 8.95 13.65 13.07
N MET A 447 9.63 14.80 13.00
CA MET A 447 11.09 14.89 13.08
C MET A 447 11.52 14.72 14.54
N GLY A 448 12.49 13.87 14.82
CA GLY A 448 13.00 13.59 16.18
C GLY A 448 12.57 12.25 16.77
N GLN A 449 12.03 11.36 15.99
CA GLN A 449 11.84 9.94 16.35
C GLN A 449 12.94 9.06 15.69
N GLU A 450 14.20 9.45 15.85
CA GLU A 450 15.35 8.59 15.53
C GLU A 450 15.70 7.64 16.70
#